data_61630ee8c6e020fa6c3645ce03cd3750
#
_entry.id   61630ee8c6e020fa6c3645ce03cd3750
#
_cell.length_a   1.000
_cell.length_b   1.000
_cell.length_c   1.000
_cell.angle_alpha   90.00
_cell.angle_beta   90.00
_cell.angle_gamma   90.00
#
_symmetry.space_group_name_H-M   'P 1'
#
loop_
_entity.id
_entity.type
_entity.pdbx_description
1 polymer ?
#
loop_
_entity_poly.entity_id
_entity_poly.type
_entity_poly.pdbx_seq_one_letter_code
_entity_poly.pdbx_strand_id
1 'polypeptide(L)'
;MFKQLSTSLLIASACILSSCTSTVKQEIAILPTPVSLTEQPGAFVLKDGMKIGVSDQSLFPAAGYLQDILRNVVSTSVEVTEADKADIYLQLGQDNGKPGSYKLQATPKSVQVEAGDYSGIVSAIASLHQLLPAGIEVQGTKQAFSIPAVQIEDSPRFEWRGFMLDASRHFWNKDEVKH
;
A
#
# COMPACT_ATOMS: atom_id res chain seq x y z
N MET A 1 -30.77 20.25 -57.41
CA MET A 1 -29.84 19.14 -57.37
C MET A 1 -28.62 19.48 -56.51
N PHE A 2 -28.83 20.04 -55.27
CA PHE A 2 -27.74 20.49 -54.34
C PHE A 2 -28.17 20.35 -52.87
N LYS A 3 -28.59 19.16 -52.46
CA LYS A 3 -28.98 18.90 -51.05
C LYS A 3 -28.47 17.58 -50.45
N GLN A 4 -27.56 16.87 -51.13
CA GLN A 4 -27.07 15.55 -50.65
C GLN A 4 -25.60 15.52 -50.24
N LEU A 5 -24.86 16.62 -50.28
CA LEU A 5 -23.41 16.62 -49.95
C LEU A 5 -23.07 17.03 -48.49
N SER A 6 -24.07 17.46 -47.72
CA SER A 6 -23.82 18.01 -46.39
C SER A 6 -23.89 16.99 -45.24
N THR A 7 -24.50 15.81 -45.45
CA THR A 7 -24.71 14.84 -44.38
C THR A 7 -23.59 13.79 -44.29
N SER A 8 -22.83 13.58 -45.33
CA SER A 8 -21.72 12.60 -45.33
C SER A 8 -20.42 13.13 -44.63
N LEU A 9 -20.28 14.42 -44.49
CA LEU A 9 -19.09 15.03 -43.86
C LEU A 9 -19.17 15.05 -42.33
N LEU A 10 -20.36 14.93 -41.75
CA LEU A 10 -20.57 14.97 -40.27
C LEU A 10 -20.34 13.60 -39.61
N ILE A 11 -20.41 12.49 -40.36
CA ILE A 11 -20.23 11.14 -39.82
C ILE A 11 -18.73 10.74 -39.75
N ALA A 12 -17.87 11.33 -40.58
CA ALA A 12 -16.43 11.07 -40.58
C ALA A 12 -15.65 11.72 -39.43
N SER A 13 -16.23 12.73 -38.73
CA SER A 13 -15.55 13.46 -37.64
C SER A 13 -15.74 12.84 -36.25
N ALA A 14 -16.62 11.85 -36.11
CA ALA A 14 -16.94 11.26 -34.78
C ALA A 14 -16.03 10.09 -34.36
N CYS A 15 -15.14 9.61 -35.22
CA CYS A 15 -14.33 8.41 -34.96
C CYS A 15 -12.89 8.69 -34.46
N ILE A 16 -12.48 9.93 -34.22
CA ILE A 16 -11.07 10.24 -33.89
C ILE A 16 -10.82 10.50 -32.39
N LEU A 17 -11.79 10.35 -31.51
CA LEU A 17 -11.62 10.61 -30.07
C LEU A 17 -11.54 9.35 -29.21
N SER A 18 -11.20 8.19 -29.77
CA SER A 18 -10.68 7.08 -28.95
C SER A 18 -9.24 7.36 -28.56
N SER A 19 -9.04 8.34 -27.68
CA SER A 19 -7.79 8.51 -26.96
C SER A 19 -7.59 7.28 -26.08
N CYS A 20 -6.74 6.36 -26.51
CA CYS A 20 -6.18 5.32 -25.66
C CYS A 20 -5.41 6.02 -24.55
N THR A 21 -6.05 6.24 -23.41
CA THR A 21 -5.34 6.47 -22.15
C THR A 21 -4.62 5.17 -21.85
N SER A 22 -3.37 5.06 -22.28
CA SER A 22 -2.46 4.03 -21.79
C SER A 22 -2.26 4.32 -20.30
N THR A 23 -3.03 3.65 -19.45
CA THR A 23 -2.74 3.53 -18.03
C THR A 23 -1.37 2.87 -17.94
N VAL A 24 -0.35 3.64 -17.58
CA VAL A 24 0.95 3.08 -17.23
C VAL A 24 0.69 2.12 -16.07
N LYS A 25 0.75 0.82 -16.34
CA LYS A 25 0.62 -0.20 -15.30
C LYS A 25 1.82 -0.03 -14.39
N GLN A 26 1.58 0.34 -13.13
CA GLN A 26 2.64 0.39 -12.13
C GLN A 26 3.12 -1.05 -11.91
N GLU A 27 4.38 -1.30 -12.18
CA GLU A 27 5.01 -2.59 -11.89
C GLU A 27 5.12 -2.75 -10.38
N ILE A 28 4.61 -3.87 -9.86
CA ILE A 28 4.68 -4.16 -8.43
C ILE A 28 6.02 -4.83 -8.15
N ALA A 29 6.91 -4.09 -7.50
CA ALA A 29 8.22 -4.58 -7.08
C ALA A 29 8.33 -4.54 -5.55
N ILE A 30 8.29 -5.71 -4.91
CA ILE A 30 8.49 -5.87 -3.46
C ILE A 30 9.80 -6.60 -3.23
N LEU A 31 10.66 -6.05 -2.39
CA LEU A 31 11.95 -6.62 -2.02
C LEU A 31 12.04 -6.88 -0.51
N PRO A 32 12.42 -8.08 -0.08
CA PRO A 32 12.59 -9.31 -0.89
C PRO A 32 11.28 -9.74 -1.56
N THR A 33 11.39 -10.49 -2.67
CA THR A 33 10.20 -11.02 -3.35
C THR A 33 9.40 -11.91 -2.41
N PRO A 34 8.11 -11.67 -2.20
CA PRO A 34 7.25 -12.51 -1.36
C PRO A 34 7.16 -13.95 -1.86
N VAL A 35 6.77 -14.87 -0.98
CA VAL A 35 6.51 -16.27 -1.34
C VAL A 35 5.42 -16.37 -2.41
N SER A 36 4.37 -15.58 -2.27
CA SER A 36 3.29 -15.49 -3.26
C SER A 36 2.80 -14.05 -3.39
N LEU A 37 2.63 -13.60 -4.64
CA LEU A 37 2.04 -12.31 -4.98
C LEU A 37 1.14 -12.50 -6.18
N THR A 38 -0.13 -12.12 -6.04
CA THR A 38 -1.12 -12.16 -7.12
C THR A 38 -1.73 -10.78 -7.30
N GLU A 39 -1.57 -10.21 -8.49
CA GLU A 39 -2.20 -8.95 -8.85
C GLU A 39 -3.71 -9.13 -9.05
N GLN A 40 -4.49 -8.15 -8.61
CA GLN A 40 -5.93 -8.10 -8.75
C GLN A 40 -6.34 -6.84 -9.54
N PRO A 41 -7.50 -6.83 -10.21
CA PRO A 41 -7.98 -5.63 -10.89
C PRO A 41 -8.32 -4.51 -9.92
N GLY A 42 -7.88 -3.28 -10.23
CA GLY A 42 -8.20 -2.08 -9.48
C GLY A 42 -7.12 -1.67 -8.49
N ALA A 43 -7.42 -0.66 -7.69
CA ALA A 43 -6.53 -0.12 -6.67
C ALA A 43 -7.33 0.46 -5.51
N PHE A 44 -6.77 0.42 -4.32
CA PHE A 44 -7.28 1.08 -3.13
C PHE A 44 -6.81 2.54 -3.14
N VAL A 45 -7.74 3.47 -3.21
CA VAL A 45 -7.42 4.90 -3.22
C VAL A 45 -7.30 5.42 -1.80
N LEU A 46 -6.16 6.03 -1.49
CA LEU A 46 -5.95 6.71 -0.22
C LEU A 46 -6.77 8.00 -0.17
N LYS A 47 -7.50 8.22 0.90
CA LYS A 47 -8.41 9.36 1.09
C LYS A 47 -8.30 9.93 2.49
N ASP A 48 -8.70 11.17 2.63
CA ASP A 48 -8.80 11.82 3.93
C ASP A 48 -9.82 11.13 4.85
N GLY A 49 -9.54 11.13 6.14
CA GLY A 49 -10.42 10.54 7.14
C GLY A 49 -10.45 9.01 7.15
N MET A 50 -9.44 8.35 6.55
CA MET A 50 -9.32 6.89 6.63
C MET A 50 -9.15 6.40 8.06
N LYS A 51 -9.60 5.15 8.27
CA LYS A 51 -9.47 4.47 9.55
C LYS A 51 -8.57 3.24 9.42
N ILE A 52 -7.66 3.10 10.37
CA ILE A 52 -6.89 1.89 10.60
C ILE A 52 -7.54 1.18 11.78
N GLY A 53 -8.11 0.02 11.53
CA GLY A 53 -8.66 -0.85 12.57
C GLY A 53 -7.63 -1.86 13.06
N VAL A 54 -7.73 -2.22 14.33
CA VAL A 54 -6.90 -3.27 14.94
C VAL A 54 -7.80 -4.27 15.65
N SER A 55 -7.46 -5.55 15.59
CA SER A 55 -8.18 -6.62 16.30
C SER A 55 -7.84 -6.71 17.78
N ASP A 56 -6.72 -6.12 18.19
CA ASP A 56 -6.18 -6.20 19.54
C ASP A 56 -5.35 -4.96 19.88
N GLN A 57 -5.38 -4.55 21.16
CA GLN A 57 -4.67 -3.36 21.64
C GLN A 57 -3.15 -3.45 21.49
N SER A 58 -2.58 -4.64 21.51
CA SER A 58 -1.14 -4.84 21.28
C SER A 58 -0.68 -4.37 19.90
N LEU A 59 -1.60 -4.20 18.95
CA LEU A 59 -1.31 -3.72 17.60
C LEU A 59 -1.29 -2.18 17.46
N PHE A 60 -1.68 -1.41 18.49
CA PHE A 60 -1.66 0.06 18.39
C PHE A 60 -0.28 0.63 17.99
N PRO A 61 0.86 0.13 18.48
CA PRO A 61 2.16 0.65 18.04
C PRO A 61 2.41 0.40 16.54
N ALA A 62 2.04 -0.76 16.00
CA ALA A 62 2.16 -1.08 14.59
C ALA A 62 1.22 -0.21 13.74
N ALA A 63 -0.03 -0.03 14.19
CA ALA A 63 -0.99 0.86 13.54
C ALA A 63 -0.54 2.32 13.57
N GLY A 64 0.08 2.78 14.66
CA GLY A 64 0.69 4.10 14.77
C GLY A 64 1.83 4.30 13.77
N TYR A 65 2.69 3.31 13.59
CA TYR A 65 3.73 3.34 12.57
C TYR A 65 3.15 3.46 11.14
N LEU A 66 2.12 2.66 10.83
CA LEU A 66 1.42 2.78 9.54
C LEU A 66 0.74 4.14 9.39
N GLN A 67 0.13 4.66 10.46
CA GLN A 67 -0.47 6.00 10.49
C GLN A 67 0.55 7.08 10.15
N ASP A 68 1.77 7.00 10.70
CA ASP A 68 2.84 7.98 10.42
C ASP A 68 3.29 7.93 8.96
N ILE A 69 3.40 6.73 8.35
CA ILE A 69 3.67 6.57 6.92
C ILE A 69 2.57 7.25 6.10
N LEU A 70 1.30 7.02 6.42
CA LEU A 70 0.17 7.52 5.66
C LEU A 70 -0.06 9.02 5.85
N ARG A 71 0.30 9.61 6.99
CA ARG A 71 0.19 11.07 7.23
C ARG A 71 0.99 11.91 6.25
N ASN A 72 2.09 11.39 5.73
CA ASN A 72 2.88 12.09 4.71
C ASN A 72 2.14 12.19 3.37
N VAL A 73 1.12 11.37 3.16
CA VAL A 73 0.38 11.21 1.90
C VAL A 73 -0.99 11.85 1.94
N VAL A 74 -1.67 11.69 3.07
CA VAL A 74 -3.04 12.16 3.27
C VAL A 74 -2.96 13.38 4.17
N SER A 75 -3.40 14.53 3.66
CA SER A 75 -3.24 15.84 4.32
C SER A 75 -3.96 15.97 5.66
N THR A 76 -4.79 14.99 6.04
CA THR A 76 -5.65 15.02 7.22
C THR A 76 -5.62 13.73 8.03
N SER A 77 -6.39 13.68 9.08
CA SER A 77 -6.36 12.63 10.10
C SER A 77 -6.61 11.23 9.57
N VAL A 78 -5.62 10.35 9.72
CA VAL A 78 -5.83 8.92 9.76
C VAL A 78 -6.13 8.54 11.21
N GLU A 79 -7.25 7.91 11.49
CA GLU A 79 -7.67 7.51 12.83
C GLU A 79 -7.31 6.04 13.07
N VAL A 80 -6.72 5.74 14.24
CA VAL A 80 -6.52 4.36 14.69
C VAL A 80 -7.62 3.99 15.67
N THR A 81 -8.27 2.84 15.47
CA THR A 81 -9.45 2.43 16.25
C THR A 81 -9.50 0.91 16.43
N GLU A 82 -10.12 0.45 17.50
CA GLU A 82 -10.48 -0.96 17.69
C GLU A 82 -11.80 -1.28 16.96
N ALA A 83 -11.81 -1.20 15.64
CA ALA A 83 -12.99 -1.49 14.84
C ALA A 83 -12.66 -2.45 13.71
N ASP A 84 -13.47 -3.48 13.56
CA ASP A 84 -13.41 -4.45 12.48
C ASP A 84 -13.81 -3.87 11.10
N LYS A 85 -14.55 -2.78 11.10
CA LYS A 85 -14.95 -2.03 9.89
C LYS A 85 -14.08 -0.79 9.71
N ALA A 86 -12.88 -0.99 9.18
CA ALA A 86 -11.94 0.07 8.86
C ALA A 86 -11.51 -0.01 7.39
N ASP A 87 -10.93 1.07 6.88
CA ASP A 87 -10.39 1.11 5.51
C ASP A 87 -9.16 0.19 5.38
N ILE A 88 -8.32 0.18 6.44
CA ILE A 88 -7.19 -0.75 6.60
C ILE A 88 -7.40 -1.49 7.92
N TYR A 89 -7.34 -2.82 7.91
CA TYR A 89 -7.57 -3.63 9.10
C TYR A 89 -6.37 -4.54 9.39
N LEU A 90 -5.84 -4.44 10.61
CA LEU A 90 -4.72 -5.25 11.10
C LEU A 90 -5.27 -6.29 12.09
N GLN A 91 -5.11 -7.56 11.78
CA GLN A 91 -5.67 -8.65 12.56
C GLN A 91 -4.60 -9.64 13.00
N LEU A 92 -4.60 -9.98 14.31
CA LEU A 92 -3.96 -11.19 14.79
C LEU A 92 -4.89 -12.37 14.56
N GLY A 93 -4.48 -13.26 13.67
CA GLY A 93 -5.17 -14.50 13.36
C GLY A 93 -4.65 -15.67 14.20
N GLN A 94 -5.13 -16.86 13.88
CA GLN A 94 -4.56 -18.08 14.45
C GLN A 94 -3.15 -18.28 13.87
N ASP A 95 -2.21 -18.69 14.73
CA ASP A 95 -0.85 -19.01 14.33
C ASP A 95 -0.84 -20.26 13.44
N ASN A 96 -0.77 -20.04 12.13
CA ASN A 96 -0.71 -21.09 11.12
C ASN A 96 0.60 -21.13 10.37
N GLY A 97 1.63 -20.43 10.83
CA GLY A 97 2.87 -20.29 10.08
C GLY A 97 4.12 -20.07 10.94
N LYS A 98 5.21 -19.81 10.25
CA LYS A 98 6.45 -19.40 10.89
C LYS A 98 6.28 -18.01 11.51
N PRO A 99 6.98 -17.70 12.62
CA PRO A 99 7.00 -16.34 13.16
C PRO A 99 7.34 -15.29 12.10
N GLY A 100 6.56 -14.22 12.05
CA GLY A 100 6.72 -13.17 11.06
C GLY A 100 6.02 -13.42 9.72
N SER A 101 5.26 -14.53 9.58
CA SER A 101 4.43 -14.79 8.41
C SER A 101 3.20 -13.91 8.40
N TYR A 102 2.74 -13.53 7.20
CA TYR A 102 1.55 -12.71 7.05
C TYR A 102 0.80 -12.98 5.74
N LYS A 103 -0.45 -12.56 5.74
CA LYS A 103 -1.28 -12.40 4.55
C LYS A 103 -1.70 -10.94 4.44
N LEU A 104 -1.58 -10.38 3.25
CA LEU A 104 -2.03 -9.03 2.93
C LEU A 104 -2.95 -9.10 1.72
N GLN A 105 -4.13 -8.54 1.86
CA GLN A 105 -5.09 -8.42 0.78
C GLN A 105 -5.49 -6.96 0.60
N ALA A 106 -5.09 -6.36 -0.51
CA ALA A 106 -5.54 -5.04 -0.93
C ALA A 106 -6.60 -5.19 -2.02
N THR A 107 -7.76 -4.59 -1.81
CA THR A 107 -8.88 -4.52 -2.75
C THR A 107 -9.22 -3.05 -3.01
N PRO A 108 -10.02 -2.71 -4.03
CA PRO A 108 -10.47 -1.32 -4.21
C PRO A 108 -11.29 -0.74 -3.04
N LYS A 109 -11.75 -1.59 -2.12
CA LYS A 109 -12.61 -1.18 -0.99
C LYS A 109 -11.87 -1.09 0.33
N SER A 110 -10.91 -1.98 0.57
CA SER A 110 -10.21 -2.10 1.86
C SER A 110 -8.88 -2.82 1.71
N VAL A 111 -8.02 -2.63 2.69
CA VAL A 111 -6.78 -3.40 2.89
C VAL A 111 -6.92 -4.21 4.16
N GLN A 112 -6.65 -5.52 4.09
CA GLN A 112 -6.67 -6.42 5.21
C GLN A 112 -5.29 -7.05 5.39
N VAL A 113 -4.81 -7.09 6.62
CA VAL A 113 -3.57 -7.73 7.03
C VAL A 113 -3.88 -8.71 8.14
N GLU A 114 -3.47 -9.95 7.95
CA GLU A 114 -3.58 -11.02 8.95
C GLU A 114 -2.21 -11.63 9.20
N ALA A 115 -1.85 -11.83 10.46
CA ALA A 115 -0.63 -12.49 10.87
C ALA A 115 -0.83 -13.23 12.20
N GLY A 116 -0.03 -14.28 12.45
CA GLY A 116 -0.08 -15.02 13.69
C GLY A 116 0.58 -14.29 14.87
N ASP A 117 1.45 -13.31 14.57
CA ASP A 117 2.19 -12.55 15.58
C ASP A 117 2.41 -11.08 15.17
N TYR A 118 2.88 -10.28 16.13
CA TYR A 118 3.19 -8.87 15.93
C TYR A 118 4.24 -8.64 14.84
N SER A 119 5.24 -9.52 14.73
CA SER A 119 6.32 -9.37 13.75
C SER A 119 5.82 -9.57 12.32
N GLY A 120 4.82 -10.44 12.12
CA GLY A 120 4.13 -10.61 10.85
C GLY A 120 3.33 -9.35 10.44
N ILE A 121 2.64 -8.71 11.38
CA ILE A 121 1.96 -7.43 11.12
C ILE A 121 2.97 -6.35 10.67
N VAL A 122 4.11 -6.22 11.36
CA VAL A 122 5.15 -5.25 10.97
C VAL A 122 5.74 -5.58 9.60
N SER A 123 5.97 -6.86 9.29
CA SER A 123 6.44 -7.30 7.97
C SER A 123 5.44 -6.97 6.86
N ALA A 124 4.15 -7.16 7.13
CA ALA A 124 3.09 -6.79 6.19
C ALA A 124 3.01 -5.27 5.96
N ILE A 125 3.18 -4.47 7.02
CA ILE A 125 3.23 -3.00 6.89
C ILE A 125 4.42 -2.57 6.03
N ALA A 126 5.59 -3.21 6.18
CA ALA A 126 6.75 -2.94 5.33
C ALA A 126 6.47 -3.25 3.84
N SER A 127 5.76 -4.35 3.56
CA SER A 127 5.34 -4.67 2.19
C SER A 127 4.27 -3.70 1.67
N LEU A 128 3.33 -3.31 2.52
CA LEU A 128 2.33 -2.28 2.19
C LEU A 128 2.99 -0.95 1.85
N HIS A 129 4.02 -0.55 2.59
CA HIS A 129 4.81 0.65 2.31
C HIS A 129 5.47 0.60 0.92
N GLN A 130 5.99 -0.56 0.51
CA GLN A 130 6.58 -0.74 -0.82
C GLN A 130 5.55 -0.75 -1.96
N LEU A 131 4.28 -1.01 -1.68
CA LEU A 131 3.18 -0.89 -2.64
C LEU A 131 2.76 0.57 -2.88
N LEU A 132 3.16 1.48 -2.01
CA LEU A 132 2.88 2.89 -2.17
C LEU A 132 3.81 3.50 -3.23
N PRO A 133 3.33 4.45 -4.04
CA PRO A 133 4.18 5.12 -5.03
C PRO A 133 5.34 5.88 -4.36
N ALA A 134 6.52 5.87 -4.99
CA ALA A 134 7.72 6.56 -4.46
C ALA A 134 7.49 8.05 -4.15
N GLY A 135 6.52 8.70 -4.80
CA GLY A 135 6.14 10.09 -4.52
C GLY A 135 5.58 10.34 -3.11
N ILE A 136 5.29 9.29 -2.35
CA ILE A 136 4.79 9.40 -0.95
C ILE A 136 5.81 10.06 -0.01
N GLU A 137 7.09 9.94 -0.30
CA GLU A 137 8.17 10.51 0.52
C GLU A 137 8.40 12.00 0.25
N VAL A 138 7.79 12.55 -0.81
CA VAL A 138 7.90 13.96 -1.16
C VAL A 138 6.80 14.76 -0.48
N GLN A 139 7.15 15.50 0.57
CA GLN A 139 6.20 16.37 1.28
C GLN A 139 5.54 17.39 0.36
N GLY A 140 4.23 17.56 0.51
CA GLY A 140 3.46 18.59 -0.21
C GLY A 140 2.94 18.17 -1.59
N THR A 141 3.06 16.93 -1.97
CA THR A 141 2.49 16.40 -3.21
C THR A 141 0.97 16.27 -3.08
N LYS A 142 0.22 17.11 -3.79
CA LYS A 142 -1.25 17.02 -3.87
C LYS A 142 -1.69 16.01 -4.92
N GLN A 143 -1.17 14.81 -4.88
CA GLN A 143 -1.53 13.76 -5.82
C GLN A 143 -2.39 12.71 -5.12
N ALA A 144 -3.40 12.19 -5.80
CA ALA A 144 -4.14 11.04 -5.31
C ALA A 144 -3.22 9.80 -5.37
N PHE A 145 -2.94 9.21 -4.21
CA PHE A 145 -2.16 7.99 -4.12
C PHE A 145 -3.07 6.78 -4.03
N SER A 146 -2.63 5.67 -4.57
CA SER A 146 -3.36 4.42 -4.50
C SER A 146 -2.41 3.24 -4.32
N ILE A 147 -2.92 2.20 -3.70
CA ILE A 147 -2.26 0.91 -3.51
C ILE A 147 -2.86 -0.03 -4.55
N PRO A 148 -2.06 -0.68 -5.42
CA PRO A 148 -2.58 -1.65 -6.37
C PRO A 148 -3.31 -2.79 -5.64
N ALA A 149 -4.39 -3.29 -6.22
CA ALA A 149 -5.10 -4.42 -5.66
C ALA A 149 -4.25 -5.69 -5.83
N VAL A 150 -3.90 -6.31 -4.69
CA VAL A 150 -3.00 -7.47 -4.64
C VAL A 150 -3.39 -8.41 -3.51
N GLN A 151 -3.01 -9.67 -3.67
CA GLN A 151 -2.97 -10.64 -2.58
C GLN A 151 -1.53 -11.11 -2.41
N ILE A 152 -1.01 -11.01 -1.19
CA ILE A 152 0.35 -11.40 -0.83
C ILE A 152 0.28 -12.38 0.33
N GLU A 153 1.03 -13.46 0.21
CA GLU A 153 1.35 -14.36 1.32
C GLU A 153 2.86 -14.45 1.41
N ASP A 154 3.41 -14.19 2.58
CA ASP A 154 4.85 -14.21 2.78
C ASP A 154 5.24 -14.75 4.14
N SER A 155 6.46 -15.26 4.22
CA SER A 155 7.07 -15.76 5.43
C SER A 155 8.57 -15.57 5.41
N PRO A 156 9.20 -15.27 6.56
CA PRO A 156 10.64 -15.11 6.64
C PRO A 156 11.38 -16.36 6.17
N ARG A 157 12.38 -16.19 5.27
CA ARG A 157 13.26 -17.28 4.82
C ARG A 157 14.26 -17.69 5.91
N PHE A 158 14.69 -16.72 6.74
CA PHE A 158 15.66 -16.89 7.80
C PHE A 158 15.05 -16.49 9.15
N GLU A 159 15.27 -17.30 10.18
CA GLU A 159 14.85 -17.01 11.55
C GLU A 159 15.65 -15.84 12.14
N TRP A 160 16.94 -15.78 11.83
CA TRP A 160 17.82 -14.69 12.24
C TRP A 160 18.01 -13.67 11.13
N ARG A 161 17.69 -12.42 11.46
CA ARG A 161 17.92 -11.26 10.59
C ARG A 161 18.48 -10.14 11.44
N GLY A 162 19.58 -9.57 11.03
CA GLY A 162 20.24 -8.53 11.80
C GLY A 162 20.98 -7.56 10.89
N PHE A 163 21.22 -6.39 11.44
CA PHE A 163 22.02 -5.35 10.85
C PHE A 163 23.16 -5.01 11.81
N MET A 164 24.37 -4.89 11.31
CA MET A 164 25.51 -4.47 12.10
C MET A 164 25.89 -3.04 11.72
N LEU A 165 25.81 -2.14 12.70
CA LEU A 165 26.26 -0.76 12.57
C LEU A 165 27.61 -0.63 13.27
N ASP A 166 28.68 -0.31 12.51
CA ASP A 166 29.98 0.01 13.08
C ASP A 166 30.01 1.47 13.51
N ALA A 167 29.90 1.72 14.83
CA ALA A 167 29.98 3.03 15.43
C ALA A 167 31.41 3.40 15.91
N SER A 168 32.42 2.54 15.67
CA SER A 168 33.78 2.76 16.18
C SER A 168 34.55 3.82 15.39
N ARG A 169 34.27 3.96 14.09
CA ARG A 169 34.93 4.95 13.22
C ARG A 169 34.19 6.28 13.17
N HIS A 170 32.89 6.25 13.37
CA HIS A 170 32.02 7.41 13.43
C HIS A 170 30.86 7.10 14.36
N PHE A 171 30.69 7.91 15.41
CA PHE A 171 29.58 7.73 16.31
C PHE A 171 28.30 8.26 15.67
N TRP A 172 27.30 7.40 15.61
CA TRP A 172 25.94 7.73 15.18
C TRP A 172 25.04 7.79 16.40
N ASN A 173 24.40 8.91 16.64
CA ASN A 173 23.37 8.99 17.66
C ASN A 173 22.06 8.31 17.18
N LYS A 174 21.13 8.10 18.13
CA LYS A 174 19.89 7.39 17.85
C LYS A 174 19.07 8.05 16.73
N ASP A 175 19.08 9.37 16.65
CA ASP A 175 18.27 10.11 15.68
C ASP A 175 18.88 10.04 14.28
N GLU A 176 20.20 10.07 14.17
CA GLU A 176 20.90 9.85 12.90
C GLU A 176 20.72 8.44 12.34
N VAL A 177 20.59 7.42 13.20
CA VAL A 177 20.35 6.03 12.78
C VAL A 177 18.91 5.81 12.33
N LYS A 178 17.96 6.67 12.73
CA LYS A 178 16.54 6.54 12.40
C LYS A 178 16.13 7.31 11.13
N HIS A 179 17.00 8.15 10.62
CA HIS A 179 16.85 8.87 9.36
C HIS A 179 17.53 8.12 8.21
#